data_1e4a675a66d9c11c285dd860db325cf6
#
_entry.id   1e4a675a66d9c11c285dd860db325cf6
#
_cell.length_a   1.000
_cell.length_b   1.000
_cell.length_c   1.000
_cell.angle_alpha   90.00
_cell.angle_beta   90.00
_cell.angle_gamma   90.00
#
_symmetry.space_group_name_H-M   'P 1'
#
loop_
_entity.id
_entity.type
_entity.pdbx_description
1 polymer ?
#
loop_
_entity_poly.entity_id
_entity_poly.type
_entity_poly.pdbx_seq_one_letter_code
_entity_poly.pdbx_strand_id
1 'polypeptide(L)'
;MSSSSIPVLPLRDIVVFPGMVAPLFVGRKQSVNALNHSMNLDKKIFLLAQKNSETDNPNKSDLYECGTVAKVLQLLKLPDGTIKVLVEGTSRAQLMTLNTSNDFLSAKIKIVDTKFKNNNNLKALVKVVLEQFEDYAKVNKKIPSEVITNLSSMTDAYKIADVVSINLTINMQQKQEILGMFNLEERLNKIHLYLVSEIDSFQMEKKIKGRVKRQMEKTQKEQNQSPPETNPPRIFLEVHQQLNRTANHSLHF
;
A
#
# COMPACT_ATOMS: atom_id res chain seq x y z
N MET A 1 23.84 -18.69 -23.57
CA MET A 1 23.67 -18.14 -22.18
C MET A 1 22.64 -19.01 -21.49
N SER A 2 23.06 -19.87 -20.57
CA SER A 2 22.15 -20.70 -19.77
C SER A 2 21.24 -19.79 -18.96
N SER A 3 19.97 -19.79 -19.30
CA SER A 3 18.97 -19.06 -18.52
C SER A 3 18.76 -19.81 -17.19
N SER A 4 19.57 -19.47 -16.18
CA SER A 4 19.39 -20.00 -14.83
C SER A 4 18.01 -19.59 -14.33
N SER A 5 17.27 -20.57 -13.80
CA SER A 5 15.98 -20.34 -13.19
C SER A 5 16.20 -19.61 -11.85
N ILE A 6 15.42 -18.57 -11.58
CA ILE A 6 15.48 -17.80 -10.33
C ILE A 6 14.34 -18.22 -9.39
N PRO A 7 14.56 -18.37 -8.07
CA PRO A 7 13.48 -18.61 -7.11
C PRO A 7 12.46 -17.47 -7.12
N VAL A 8 11.16 -17.80 -7.00
CA VAL A 8 10.05 -16.84 -7.00
C VAL A 8 9.45 -16.75 -5.61
N LEU A 9 9.21 -15.53 -5.16
CA LEU A 9 8.45 -15.23 -3.96
C LEU A 9 7.15 -14.51 -4.34
N PRO A 10 6.00 -15.21 -4.32
CA PRO A 10 4.69 -14.57 -4.53
C PRO A 10 4.33 -13.63 -3.38
N LEU A 11 3.98 -12.38 -3.70
CA LEU A 11 3.62 -11.33 -2.75
C LEU A 11 2.10 -11.10 -2.78
N ARG A 12 1.47 -10.97 -1.61
CA ARG A 12 0.02 -10.78 -1.47
C ARG A 12 -0.41 -9.32 -1.45
N ASP A 13 0.32 -8.51 -0.69
CA ASP A 13 -0.17 -7.18 -0.27
C ASP A 13 0.78 -6.05 -0.66
N ILE A 14 1.86 -6.35 -1.35
CA ILE A 14 2.89 -5.37 -1.66
C ILE A 14 3.43 -5.57 -3.08
N VAL A 15 3.72 -4.46 -3.73
CA VAL A 15 4.51 -4.40 -4.97
C VAL A 15 5.85 -3.76 -4.63
N VAL A 16 6.94 -4.47 -4.91
CA VAL A 16 8.30 -3.99 -4.68
C VAL A 16 8.86 -3.41 -5.96
N PHE A 17 9.32 -2.18 -5.91
CA PHE A 17 9.96 -1.49 -7.03
C PHE A 17 11.48 -1.60 -6.97
N PRO A 18 12.20 -1.41 -8.09
CA PRO A 18 13.65 -1.22 -8.06
C PRO A 18 14.04 -0.06 -7.14
N GLY A 19 15.09 -0.24 -6.34
CA GLY A 19 15.55 0.72 -5.32
C GLY A 19 14.76 0.70 -4.01
N MET A 20 13.65 -0.05 -3.93
CA MET A 20 12.88 -0.16 -2.70
C MET A 20 13.50 -1.18 -1.76
N VAL A 21 13.67 -0.80 -0.48
CA VAL A 21 14.01 -1.73 0.61
C VAL A 21 12.73 -2.03 1.40
N ALA A 22 12.36 -3.30 1.50
CA ALA A 22 11.12 -3.71 2.13
C ALA A 22 11.30 -4.90 3.08
N PRO A 23 10.73 -4.85 4.30
CA PRO A 23 10.59 -6.02 5.14
C PRO A 23 9.39 -6.87 4.67
N LEU A 24 9.60 -8.17 4.51
CA LEU A 24 8.56 -9.12 4.15
C LEU A 24 8.44 -10.19 5.23
N PHE A 25 7.22 -10.67 5.47
CA PHE A 25 6.95 -11.79 6.38
C PHE A 25 6.50 -13.00 5.55
N VAL A 26 7.26 -14.08 5.66
CA VAL A 26 7.12 -15.27 4.82
C VAL A 26 6.87 -16.50 5.68
N GLY A 27 5.64 -17.03 5.62
CA GLY A 27 5.22 -18.22 6.40
C GLY A 27 4.89 -19.45 5.54
N ARG A 28 4.57 -19.26 4.24
CA ARG A 28 4.23 -20.39 3.35
C ARG A 28 5.46 -21.26 3.08
N LYS A 29 5.32 -22.59 3.24
CA LYS A 29 6.40 -23.56 3.08
C LYS A 29 7.17 -23.37 1.75
N GLN A 30 6.46 -23.25 0.64
CA GLN A 30 7.09 -23.04 -0.68
C GLN A 30 7.91 -21.73 -0.73
N SER A 31 7.40 -20.65 -0.14
CA SER A 31 8.07 -19.36 -0.08
C SER A 31 9.32 -19.39 0.82
N VAL A 32 9.24 -20.11 1.96
CA VAL A 32 10.37 -20.37 2.85
C VAL A 32 11.47 -21.16 2.14
N ASN A 33 11.09 -22.19 1.36
CA ASN A 33 12.01 -22.99 0.58
C ASN A 33 12.69 -22.16 -0.53
N ALA A 34 11.94 -21.30 -1.22
CA ALA A 34 12.48 -20.38 -2.22
C ALA A 34 13.55 -19.44 -1.63
N LEU A 35 13.27 -18.88 -0.45
CA LEU A 35 14.23 -18.03 0.28
C LEU A 35 15.49 -18.79 0.69
N ASN A 36 15.33 -19.99 1.27
CA ASN A 36 16.47 -20.82 1.66
C ASN A 36 17.33 -21.19 0.45
N HIS A 37 16.70 -21.52 -0.67
CA HIS A 37 17.42 -21.81 -1.91
C HIS A 37 18.17 -20.58 -2.43
N SER A 38 17.53 -19.41 -2.43
CA SER A 38 18.15 -18.13 -2.81
C SER A 38 19.38 -17.81 -1.93
N MET A 39 19.30 -18.06 -0.61
CA MET A 39 20.41 -17.79 0.33
C MET A 39 21.64 -18.67 0.08
N ASN A 40 21.43 -19.89 -0.44
CA ASN A 40 22.53 -20.83 -0.79
C ASN A 40 23.16 -20.50 -2.14
N LEU A 41 22.59 -19.58 -2.91
CA LEU A 41 23.11 -19.15 -4.22
C LEU A 41 23.63 -17.69 -4.16
N ASP A 42 23.12 -16.85 -5.03
CA ASP A 42 23.55 -15.46 -5.21
C ASP A 42 22.69 -14.44 -4.41
N LYS A 43 21.82 -14.94 -3.51
CA LYS A 43 20.88 -14.18 -2.68
C LYS A 43 19.88 -13.37 -3.51
N LYS A 44 19.63 -13.77 -4.76
CA LYS A 44 18.63 -13.15 -5.61
C LYS A 44 17.32 -13.92 -5.58
N ILE A 45 16.23 -13.20 -5.58
CA ILE A 45 14.88 -13.72 -5.60
C ILE A 45 14.00 -12.86 -6.50
N PHE A 46 13.06 -13.48 -7.23
CA PHE A 46 12.11 -12.76 -8.06
C PHE A 46 10.82 -12.54 -7.27
N LEU A 47 10.53 -11.28 -6.97
CA LEU A 47 9.33 -10.85 -6.26
C LEU A 47 8.23 -10.60 -7.27
N LEU A 48 7.11 -11.29 -7.13
CA LEU A 48 6.02 -11.25 -8.09
C LEU A 48 4.68 -11.16 -7.37
N ALA A 49 3.91 -10.09 -7.62
CA ALA A 49 2.63 -9.88 -6.96
C ALA A 49 1.58 -10.89 -7.43
N GLN A 50 0.71 -11.33 -6.52
CA GLN A 50 -0.48 -12.12 -6.81
C GLN A 50 -1.64 -11.20 -7.24
N LYS A 51 -2.49 -11.68 -8.16
CA LYS A 51 -3.72 -10.98 -8.55
C LYS A 51 -4.80 -11.08 -7.46
N ASN A 52 -4.82 -12.22 -6.75
CA ASN A 52 -5.69 -12.45 -5.60
C ASN A 52 -4.83 -12.86 -4.39
N SER A 53 -4.93 -12.10 -3.30
CA SER A 53 -4.19 -12.32 -2.05
C SER A 53 -4.59 -13.62 -1.33
N GLU A 54 -5.80 -14.14 -1.56
CA GLU A 54 -6.33 -15.33 -0.89
C GLU A 54 -5.79 -16.65 -1.46
N THR A 55 -5.18 -16.63 -2.65
CA THR A 55 -4.64 -17.83 -3.28
C THR A 55 -3.39 -18.30 -2.56
N ASP A 56 -3.45 -19.49 -1.93
CA ASP A 56 -2.31 -20.05 -1.18
C ASP A 56 -1.22 -20.62 -2.08
N ASN A 57 -1.61 -21.35 -3.13
CA ASN A 57 -0.70 -21.97 -4.10
C ASN A 57 -0.92 -21.36 -5.48
N PRO A 58 -0.37 -20.17 -5.75
CA PRO A 58 -0.59 -19.49 -7.01
C PRO A 58 0.11 -20.21 -8.17
N ASN A 59 -0.63 -20.35 -9.27
CA ASN A 59 -0.10 -20.77 -10.56
C ASN A 59 0.23 -19.54 -11.43
N LYS A 60 0.65 -19.74 -12.68
CA LYS A 60 1.04 -18.63 -13.57
C LYS A 60 -0.10 -17.63 -13.82
N SER A 61 -1.36 -18.08 -13.90
CA SER A 61 -2.52 -17.20 -14.16
C SER A 61 -2.84 -16.30 -12.97
N ASP A 62 -2.49 -16.71 -11.74
CA ASP A 62 -2.74 -16.00 -10.50
C ASP A 62 -1.70 -14.92 -10.20
N LEU A 63 -0.63 -14.87 -10.97
CA LEU A 63 0.48 -13.94 -10.81
C LEU A 63 0.46 -12.87 -11.90
N TYR A 64 1.01 -11.71 -11.59
CA TYR A 64 1.29 -10.71 -12.61
C TYR A 64 2.49 -11.10 -13.46
N GLU A 65 2.59 -10.58 -14.67
CA GLU A 65 3.66 -10.91 -15.61
C GLU A 65 4.95 -10.12 -15.37
N CYS A 66 4.86 -9.00 -14.66
CA CYS A 66 5.99 -8.16 -14.33
C CYS A 66 6.22 -8.13 -12.82
N GLY A 67 7.46 -8.27 -12.41
CA GLY A 67 7.92 -8.20 -11.03
C GLY A 67 9.30 -7.57 -10.91
N THR A 68 9.89 -7.71 -9.72
CA THR A 68 11.20 -7.14 -9.40
C THR A 68 12.15 -8.21 -8.92
N VAL A 69 13.31 -8.30 -9.54
CA VAL A 69 14.44 -9.07 -8.99
C VAL A 69 14.95 -8.30 -7.78
N ALA A 70 15.08 -8.99 -6.67
CA ALA A 70 15.53 -8.40 -5.42
C ALA A 70 16.71 -9.19 -4.84
N LYS A 71 17.55 -8.47 -4.10
CA LYS A 71 18.61 -9.05 -3.29
C LYS A 71 18.13 -9.24 -1.86
N VAL A 72 18.34 -10.40 -1.29
CA VAL A 72 18.09 -10.65 0.13
C VAL A 72 19.23 -10.03 0.95
N LEU A 73 18.89 -9.02 1.77
CA LEU A 73 19.85 -8.32 2.63
C LEU A 73 20.00 -9.01 3.98
N GLN A 74 18.87 -9.37 4.60
CA GLN A 74 18.84 -9.98 5.93
C GLN A 74 17.67 -10.96 6.02
N LEU A 75 17.88 -12.05 6.75
CA LEU A 75 16.87 -13.06 7.02
C LEU A 75 16.90 -13.40 8.53
N LEU A 76 15.72 -13.32 9.16
CA LEU A 76 15.53 -13.66 10.56
C LEU A 76 14.40 -14.70 10.68
N LYS A 77 14.71 -15.87 11.23
CA LYS A 77 13.71 -16.89 11.55
C LYS A 77 13.05 -16.56 12.89
N LEU A 78 11.74 -16.52 12.90
CA LEU A 78 10.93 -16.28 14.10
C LEU A 78 10.55 -17.60 14.78
N PRO A 79 10.22 -17.60 16.09
CA PRO A 79 9.89 -18.81 16.84
C PRO A 79 8.68 -19.59 16.30
N ASP A 80 7.74 -18.91 15.64
CA ASP A 80 6.56 -19.48 15.02
C ASP A 80 6.82 -20.13 13.63
N GLY A 81 8.08 -20.16 13.20
CA GLY A 81 8.48 -20.67 11.89
C GLY A 81 8.37 -19.66 10.73
N THR A 82 7.81 -18.48 10.97
CA THR A 82 7.78 -17.38 9.99
C THR A 82 9.17 -16.81 9.78
N ILE A 83 9.48 -16.41 8.55
CA ILE A 83 10.73 -15.72 8.23
C ILE A 83 10.43 -14.24 7.98
N LYS A 84 11.08 -13.38 8.75
CA LYS A 84 11.18 -11.95 8.44
C LYS A 84 12.41 -11.75 7.55
N VAL A 85 12.20 -11.28 6.34
CA VAL A 85 13.27 -11.04 5.36
C VAL A 85 13.29 -9.57 4.95
N LEU A 86 14.48 -8.98 4.89
CA LEU A 86 14.70 -7.66 4.32
C LEU A 86 15.24 -7.83 2.91
N VAL A 87 14.54 -7.26 1.93
CA VAL A 87 14.89 -7.34 0.51
C VAL A 87 15.10 -5.96 -0.08
N GLU A 88 15.98 -5.87 -1.07
CA GLU A 88 16.21 -4.68 -1.88
C GLU A 88 15.88 -4.99 -3.32
N GLY A 89 14.90 -4.29 -3.90
CA GLY A 89 14.58 -4.38 -5.32
C GLY A 89 15.74 -3.87 -6.17
N THR A 90 16.18 -4.64 -7.15
CA THR A 90 17.32 -4.28 -8.00
C THR A 90 16.93 -3.98 -9.43
N SER A 91 16.13 -4.83 -10.05
CA SER A 91 15.80 -4.71 -11.48
C SER A 91 14.38 -5.18 -11.75
N ARG A 92 13.69 -4.46 -12.62
CA ARG A 92 12.41 -4.87 -13.17
C ARG A 92 12.60 -6.05 -14.12
N ALA A 93 11.72 -7.05 -14.05
CA ALA A 93 11.80 -8.22 -14.92
C ALA A 93 10.41 -8.72 -15.33
N GLN A 94 10.35 -9.31 -16.51
CA GLN A 94 9.17 -9.96 -17.06
C GLN A 94 9.26 -11.48 -16.82
N LEU A 95 8.16 -12.08 -16.36
CA LEU A 95 8.01 -13.51 -16.21
C LEU A 95 7.87 -14.18 -17.59
N MET A 96 8.77 -15.05 -17.94
CA MET A 96 8.70 -15.85 -19.18
C MET A 96 8.02 -17.19 -18.92
N THR A 97 8.60 -18.00 -18.06
CA THR A 97 8.06 -19.31 -17.67
C THR A 97 8.12 -19.47 -16.16
N LEU A 98 7.08 -20.09 -15.60
CA LEU A 98 7.00 -20.45 -14.19
C LEU A 98 7.08 -21.98 -14.08
N ASN A 99 7.97 -22.49 -13.24
CA ASN A 99 8.10 -23.89 -12.91
C ASN A 99 7.57 -24.16 -11.50
N THR A 100 6.66 -25.12 -11.40
CA THR A 100 6.00 -25.51 -10.14
C THR A 100 6.41 -26.93 -9.70
N SER A 101 7.37 -27.56 -10.39
CA SER A 101 7.73 -28.97 -10.19
C SER A 101 8.62 -29.24 -8.97
N ASN A 102 9.11 -28.23 -8.30
CA ASN A 102 9.99 -28.34 -7.13
C ASN A 102 9.26 -27.93 -5.86
N ASP A 103 9.89 -28.12 -4.71
CA ASP A 103 9.38 -27.69 -3.39
C ASP A 103 9.13 -26.17 -3.28
N PHE A 104 9.47 -25.40 -4.32
CA PHE A 104 9.26 -23.96 -4.43
C PHE A 104 9.04 -23.54 -5.89
N LEU A 105 8.50 -22.35 -6.07
CA LEU A 105 8.32 -21.72 -7.38
C LEU A 105 9.64 -21.18 -7.91
N SER A 106 9.94 -21.48 -9.18
CA SER A 106 11.08 -20.92 -9.88
C SER A 106 10.67 -20.41 -11.27
N ALA A 107 11.38 -19.43 -11.81
CA ALA A 107 11.02 -18.78 -13.06
C ALA A 107 12.22 -18.54 -13.97
N LYS A 108 11.97 -18.59 -15.30
CA LYS A 108 12.80 -17.90 -16.27
C LYS A 108 12.26 -16.51 -16.46
N ILE A 109 13.13 -15.51 -16.39
CA ILE A 109 12.77 -14.11 -16.46
C ILE A 109 13.57 -13.40 -17.54
N LYS A 110 13.02 -12.27 -18.02
CA LYS A 110 13.72 -11.34 -18.89
C LYS A 110 13.86 -10.02 -18.14
N ILE A 111 15.10 -9.61 -17.85
CA ILE A 111 15.36 -8.28 -17.26
C ILE A 111 14.95 -7.21 -18.26
N VAL A 112 14.24 -6.22 -17.76
CA VAL A 112 13.84 -5.05 -18.57
C VAL A 112 15.01 -4.08 -18.64
N ASP A 113 15.47 -3.80 -19.85
CA ASP A 113 16.54 -2.84 -20.08
C ASP A 113 16.03 -1.41 -19.83
N THR A 114 16.76 -0.68 -18.99
CA THR A 114 16.45 0.70 -18.60
C THR A 114 17.37 1.70 -19.31
N LYS A 115 17.80 1.40 -20.54
CA LYS A 115 18.65 2.34 -21.30
C LYS A 115 17.86 3.58 -21.70
N PHE A 116 18.29 4.69 -21.18
CA PHE A 116 17.70 6.00 -21.41
C PHE A 116 18.18 6.60 -22.73
N LYS A 117 17.25 6.92 -23.64
CA LYS A 117 17.51 7.84 -24.75
C LYS A 117 17.11 9.23 -24.30
N ASN A 118 18.10 10.12 -24.17
CA ASN A 118 17.89 11.49 -23.73
C ASN A 118 16.99 12.22 -24.76
N ASN A 119 15.77 12.55 -24.36
CA ASN A 119 14.76 13.25 -25.15
C ASN A 119 14.30 14.49 -24.37
N ASN A 120 14.21 15.65 -25.03
CA ASN A 120 13.78 16.90 -24.39
C ASN A 120 12.37 16.82 -23.82
N ASN A 121 11.45 16.10 -24.49
CA ASN A 121 10.10 15.89 -24.00
C ASN A 121 10.10 15.13 -22.67
N LEU A 122 10.94 14.12 -22.55
CA LEU A 122 11.06 13.33 -21.34
C LEU A 122 11.64 14.12 -20.17
N LYS A 123 12.60 15.01 -20.44
CA LYS A 123 13.12 15.95 -19.42
C LYS A 123 12.03 16.89 -18.89
N ALA A 124 11.21 17.43 -19.80
CA ALA A 124 10.09 18.28 -19.43
C ALA A 124 9.07 17.51 -18.58
N LEU A 125 8.73 16.27 -18.96
CA LEU A 125 7.80 15.42 -18.23
C LEU A 125 8.33 15.04 -16.84
N VAL A 126 9.61 14.72 -16.71
CA VAL A 126 10.26 14.49 -15.41
C VAL A 126 10.13 15.71 -14.51
N LYS A 127 10.38 16.92 -15.05
CA LYS A 127 10.22 18.16 -14.29
C LYS A 127 8.79 18.34 -13.79
N VAL A 128 7.79 18.14 -14.64
CA VAL A 128 6.37 18.21 -14.27
C VAL A 128 6.03 17.20 -13.16
N VAL A 129 6.51 15.96 -13.28
CA VAL A 129 6.28 14.93 -12.24
C VAL A 129 6.93 15.30 -10.91
N LEU A 130 8.14 15.88 -10.93
CA LEU A 130 8.82 16.33 -9.71
C LEU A 130 8.08 17.48 -9.03
N GLU A 131 7.68 18.51 -9.77
CA GLU A 131 6.90 19.64 -9.26
C GLU A 131 5.56 19.14 -8.66
N GLN A 132 4.88 18.23 -9.36
CA GLN A 132 3.62 17.66 -8.87
C GLN A 132 3.82 16.77 -7.63
N PHE A 133 4.96 16.07 -7.53
CA PHE A 133 5.28 15.27 -6.34
C PHE A 133 5.59 16.16 -5.13
N GLU A 134 6.24 17.32 -5.31
CA GLU A 134 6.42 18.30 -4.24
C GLU A 134 5.06 18.80 -3.71
N ASP A 135 4.11 19.09 -4.59
CA ASP A 135 2.75 19.50 -4.19
C ASP A 135 2.02 18.37 -3.47
N TYR A 136 2.16 17.14 -3.94
CA TYR A 136 1.64 15.95 -3.26
C TYR A 136 2.23 15.79 -1.85
N ALA A 137 3.54 15.99 -1.69
CA ALA A 137 4.21 15.89 -0.39
C ALA A 137 3.74 16.98 0.61
N LYS A 138 3.34 18.17 0.14
CA LYS A 138 2.76 19.22 1.00
C LYS A 138 1.42 18.81 1.61
N VAL A 139 0.61 18.03 0.90
CA VAL A 139 -0.69 17.55 1.38
C VAL A 139 -0.59 16.21 2.10
N ASN A 140 0.33 15.34 1.70
CA ASN A 140 0.59 14.04 2.32
C ASN A 140 1.76 14.13 3.30
N LYS A 141 1.46 14.43 4.56
CA LYS A 141 2.46 14.59 5.63
C LYS A 141 3.25 13.31 5.99
N LYS A 142 2.94 12.17 5.37
CA LYS A 142 3.65 10.90 5.59
C LYS A 142 4.94 10.80 4.79
N ILE A 143 5.16 11.70 3.82
CA ILE A 143 6.36 11.71 2.98
C ILE A 143 7.48 12.46 3.72
N PRO A 144 8.61 11.80 4.03
CA PRO A 144 9.75 12.45 4.65
C PRO A 144 10.38 13.50 3.73
N SER A 145 10.88 14.61 4.31
CA SER A 145 11.55 15.68 3.54
C SER A 145 12.80 15.19 2.79
N GLU A 146 13.47 14.17 3.33
CA GLU A 146 14.65 13.54 2.69
C GLU A 146 14.32 12.95 1.32
N VAL A 147 13.09 12.45 1.12
CA VAL A 147 12.67 11.90 -0.18
C VAL A 147 12.65 13.00 -1.24
N ILE A 148 12.14 14.19 -0.90
CA ILE A 148 12.07 15.35 -1.79
C ILE A 148 13.49 15.81 -2.16
N THR A 149 14.36 15.96 -1.14
CA THR A 149 15.75 16.37 -1.34
C THR A 149 16.51 15.38 -2.22
N ASN A 150 16.32 14.07 -1.98
CA ASN A 150 16.95 13.02 -2.77
C ASN A 150 16.46 13.05 -4.23
N LEU A 151 15.15 13.20 -4.46
CA LEU A 151 14.58 13.29 -5.81
C LEU A 151 15.13 14.48 -6.59
N SER A 152 15.27 15.65 -5.94
CA SER A 152 15.80 16.87 -6.59
C SER A 152 17.26 16.72 -7.04
N SER A 153 18.03 15.83 -6.44
CA SER A 153 19.43 15.52 -6.80
C SER A 153 19.56 14.41 -7.84
N MET A 154 18.49 13.67 -8.13
CA MET A 154 18.51 12.55 -9.06
C MET A 154 18.48 13.03 -10.52
N THR A 155 19.29 12.37 -11.37
CA THR A 155 19.33 12.61 -12.81
C THR A 155 18.74 11.47 -13.65
N ASP A 156 18.59 10.29 -13.04
CA ASP A 156 18.08 9.09 -13.70
C ASP A 156 16.54 9.07 -13.63
N ALA A 157 15.91 9.31 -14.78
CA ALA A 157 14.46 9.38 -14.90
C ALA A 157 13.74 8.06 -14.54
N TYR A 158 14.37 6.90 -14.74
CA TYR A 158 13.80 5.62 -14.29
C TYR A 158 13.76 5.52 -12.77
N LYS A 159 14.85 5.92 -12.11
CA LYS A 159 14.92 5.93 -10.64
C LYS A 159 13.95 6.94 -10.05
N ILE A 160 13.83 8.14 -10.66
CA ILE A 160 12.83 9.15 -10.25
C ILE A 160 11.43 8.56 -10.32
N ALA A 161 11.05 7.93 -11.45
CA ALA A 161 9.75 7.31 -11.61
C ALA A 161 9.49 6.21 -10.55
N ASP A 162 10.49 5.40 -10.24
CA ASP A 162 10.37 4.33 -9.24
C ASP A 162 10.24 4.90 -7.82
N VAL A 163 11.06 5.90 -7.42
CA VAL A 163 10.98 6.54 -6.10
C VAL A 163 9.64 7.27 -5.90
N VAL A 164 9.14 7.97 -6.90
CA VAL A 164 7.81 8.59 -6.84
C VAL A 164 6.74 7.52 -6.65
N SER A 165 6.78 6.42 -7.43
CA SER A 165 5.80 5.33 -7.35
C SER A 165 5.78 4.62 -5.99
N ILE A 166 6.94 4.45 -5.36
CA ILE A 166 7.05 3.88 -4.00
C ILE A 166 6.27 4.73 -3.00
N ASN A 167 6.36 6.06 -3.11
CA ASN A 167 5.80 7.01 -2.16
C ASN A 167 4.33 7.42 -2.45
N LEU A 168 3.74 6.98 -3.57
CA LEU A 168 2.33 7.18 -3.86
C LEU A 168 1.43 6.31 -2.95
N THR A 169 0.34 6.89 -2.43
CA THR A 169 -0.65 6.19 -1.59
C THR A 169 -1.76 5.58 -2.45
N ILE A 170 -1.40 4.94 -3.55
CA ILE A 170 -2.29 4.25 -4.48
C ILE A 170 -2.41 2.76 -4.11
N ASN A 171 -3.45 2.09 -4.64
CA ASN A 171 -3.68 0.67 -4.38
C ASN A 171 -2.65 -0.24 -5.09
N MET A 172 -2.64 -1.52 -4.69
CA MET A 172 -1.69 -2.50 -5.20
C MET A 172 -1.80 -2.70 -6.72
N GLN A 173 -3.01 -2.71 -7.27
CA GLN A 173 -3.23 -2.88 -8.71
C GLN A 173 -2.65 -1.72 -9.50
N GLN A 174 -2.84 -0.48 -9.02
CA GLN A 174 -2.26 0.73 -9.62
C GLN A 174 -0.73 0.73 -9.53
N LYS A 175 -0.15 0.29 -8.41
CA LYS A 175 1.30 0.11 -8.27
C LYS A 175 1.82 -0.94 -9.26
N GLN A 176 1.12 -2.05 -9.39
CA GLN A 176 1.50 -3.10 -10.32
C GLN A 176 1.37 -2.66 -11.79
N GLU A 177 0.36 -1.84 -12.11
CA GLU A 177 0.23 -1.22 -13.44
C GLU A 177 1.46 -0.37 -13.77
N ILE A 178 1.88 0.52 -12.86
CA ILE A 178 3.09 1.33 -13.04
C ILE A 178 4.35 0.44 -13.19
N LEU A 179 4.47 -0.61 -12.35
CA LEU A 179 5.59 -1.53 -12.44
C LEU A 179 5.65 -2.24 -13.80
N GLY A 180 4.49 -2.58 -14.37
CA GLY A 180 4.37 -3.27 -15.66
C GLY A 180 4.59 -2.37 -16.88
N MET A 181 4.61 -1.05 -16.74
CA MET A 181 4.85 -0.12 -17.85
C MET A 181 6.34 -0.02 -18.15
N PHE A 182 6.78 -0.60 -19.27
CA PHE A 182 8.19 -0.60 -19.68
C PHE A 182 8.58 0.69 -20.38
N ASN A 183 7.65 1.35 -21.08
CA ASN A 183 7.87 2.67 -21.67
C ASN A 183 7.88 3.73 -20.56
N LEU A 184 9.01 4.46 -20.45
CA LEU A 184 9.19 5.45 -19.39
C LEU A 184 8.27 6.67 -19.53
N GLU A 185 8.00 7.10 -20.75
CA GLU A 185 7.12 8.26 -21.01
C GLU A 185 5.67 7.93 -20.60
N GLU A 186 5.16 6.77 -21.00
CA GLU A 186 3.84 6.28 -20.58
C GLU A 186 3.75 6.13 -19.05
N ARG A 187 4.81 5.61 -18.43
CA ARG A 187 4.91 5.44 -16.97
C ARG A 187 4.86 6.78 -16.26
N LEU A 188 5.64 7.77 -16.67
CA LEU A 188 5.66 9.10 -16.08
C LEU A 188 4.32 9.83 -16.26
N ASN A 189 3.67 9.70 -17.43
CA ASN A 189 2.32 10.22 -17.65
C ASN A 189 1.30 9.58 -16.69
N LYS A 190 1.39 8.27 -16.49
CA LYS A 190 0.51 7.56 -15.55
C LYS A 190 0.74 7.98 -14.10
N ILE A 191 2.01 8.13 -13.70
CA ILE A 191 2.39 8.64 -12.38
C ILE A 191 1.84 10.04 -12.17
N HIS A 192 1.96 10.93 -13.16
CA HIS A 192 1.40 12.28 -13.11
C HIS A 192 -0.12 12.26 -12.87
N LEU A 193 -0.86 11.43 -13.62
CA LEU A 193 -2.30 11.28 -13.44
C LEU A 193 -2.67 10.82 -12.02
N TYR A 194 -1.93 9.86 -11.47
CA TYR A 194 -2.15 9.41 -10.09
C TYR A 194 -1.81 10.49 -9.06
N LEU A 195 -0.72 11.26 -9.26
CA LEU A 195 -0.39 12.39 -8.37
C LEU A 195 -1.51 13.42 -8.32
N VAL A 196 -2.04 13.84 -9.48
CA VAL A 196 -3.16 14.79 -9.55
C VAL A 196 -4.38 14.25 -8.82
N SER A 197 -4.76 12.99 -9.10
CA SER A 197 -5.91 12.35 -8.45
C SER A 197 -5.76 12.26 -6.93
N GLU A 198 -4.58 11.92 -6.44
CA GLU A 198 -4.30 11.83 -5.00
C GLU A 198 -4.36 13.20 -4.31
N ILE A 199 -3.78 14.24 -4.93
CA ILE A 199 -3.86 15.62 -4.42
C ILE A 199 -5.31 16.06 -4.27
N ASP A 200 -6.13 15.85 -5.32
CA ASP A 200 -7.55 16.18 -5.29
C ASP A 200 -8.30 15.42 -4.18
N SER A 201 -8.01 14.14 -4.03
CA SER A 201 -8.58 13.30 -2.96
C SER A 201 -8.24 13.82 -1.57
N PHE A 202 -6.97 14.15 -1.30
CA PHE A 202 -6.55 14.74 -0.02
C PHE A 202 -7.21 16.09 0.25
N GLN A 203 -7.37 16.93 -0.78
CA GLN A 203 -8.05 18.21 -0.64
C GLN A 203 -9.53 18.05 -0.31
N MET A 204 -10.21 17.09 -0.96
CA MET A 204 -11.60 16.75 -0.67
C MET A 204 -11.78 16.22 0.76
N GLU A 205 -10.93 15.28 1.19
CA GLU A 205 -10.95 14.77 2.56
C GLU A 205 -10.80 15.90 3.59
N LYS A 206 -9.87 16.82 3.36
CA LYS A 206 -9.64 17.96 4.25
C LYS A 206 -10.89 18.85 4.33
N LYS A 207 -11.56 19.11 3.20
CA LYS A 207 -12.80 19.87 3.16
C LYS A 207 -13.94 19.17 3.93
N ILE A 208 -14.08 17.85 3.75
CA ILE A 208 -15.11 17.05 4.44
C ILE A 208 -14.85 17.03 5.94
N LYS A 209 -13.62 16.71 6.38
CA LYS A 209 -13.24 16.71 7.79
C LYS A 209 -13.49 18.08 8.44
N GLY A 210 -13.19 19.18 7.72
CA GLY A 210 -13.47 20.55 8.20
C GLY A 210 -14.95 20.86 8.32
N ARG A 211 -15.81 20.34 7.45
CA ARG A 211 -17.28 20.50 7.56
C ARG A 211 -17.84 19.71 8.75
N VAL A 212 -17.45 18.45 8.87
CA VAL A 212 -17.88 17.57 9.98
C VAL A 212 -17.50 18.18 11.32
N LYS A 213 -16.25 18.65 11.48
CA LYS A 213 -15.80 19.30 12.71
C LYS A 213 -16.65 20.52 13.07
N ARG A 214 -16.92 21.41 12.11
CA ARG A 214 -17.78 22.60 12.34
C ARG A 214 -19.20 22.23 12.74
N GLN A 215 -19.75 21.16 12.14
CA GLN A 215 -21.10 20.71 12.47
C GLN A 215 -21.17 20.10 13.87
N MET A 216 -20.17 19.32 14.28
CA MET A 216 -20.07 18.78 15.66
C MET A 216 -19.92 19.90 16.68
N GLU A 217 -19.07 20.91 16.42
CA GLU A 217 -18.91 22.07 17.29
C GLU A 217 -20.22 22.90 17.44
N LYS A 218 -20.99 23.00 16.34
CA LYS A 218 -22.30 23.66 16.37
C LYS A 218 -23.30 22.88 17.22
N THR A 219 -23.41 21.59 17.02
CA THR A 219 -24.31 20.70 17.79
C THR A 219 -23.96 20.72 19.29
N GLN A 220 -22.68 20.68 19.65
CA GLN A 220 -22.24 20.77 21.03
C GLN A 220 -22.60 22.13 21.68
N LYS A 221 -22.46 23.24 20.93
CA LYS A 221 -22.87 24.55 21.42
C LYS A 221 -24.39 24.65 21.62
N GLU A 222 -25.17 24.06 20.73
CA GLU A 222 -26.63 24.04 20.84
C GLU A 222 -27.08 23.18 22.05
N GLN A 223 -26.44 22.03 22.30
CA GLN A 223 -26.70 21.19 23.48
C GLN A 223 -26.31 21.87 24.80
N ASN A 224 -25.20 22.62 24.82
CA ASN A 224 -24.76 23.35 26.01
C ASN A 224 -25.57 24.64 26.29
N GLN A 225 -26.36 25.12 25.31
CA GLN A 225 -27.23 26.30 25.45
C GLN A 225 -28.68 25.92 25.72
N SER A 226 -29.07 24.65 25.66
CA SER A 226 -30.37 24.20 26.11
C SER A 226 -30.42 24.29 27.65
N PRO A 227 -31.35 25.08 28.27
CA PRO A 227 -31.48 25.11 29.72
C PRO A 227 -31.78 23.70 30.24
N PRO A 228 -31.29 23.30 31.44
CA PRO A 228 -31.64 22.03 32.01
C PRO A 228 -33.16 21.93 32.07
N GLU A 229 -33.76 20.88 31.49
CA GLU A 229 -35.16 20.59 31.63
C GLU A 229 -35.50 20.52 33.11
N THR A 230 -36.06 21.62 33.64
CA THR A 230 -36.63 21.67 34.98
C THR A 230 -37.97 20.99 34.92
N ASN A 231 -38.03 19.85 35.56
CA ASN A 231 -39.17 19.00 35.91
C ASN A 231 -39.56 17.92 34.90
N PRO A 232 -39.59 16.66 35.37
CA PRO A 232 -40.35 15.63 34.69
C PRO A 232 -41.83 16.01 34.67
N PRO A 233 -42.57 15.70 33.58
CA PRO A 233 -43.96 16.06 33.47
C PRO A 233 -44.77 15.51 34.67
N ARG A 234 -45.59 16.33 35.30
CA ARG A 234 -46.42 16.01 36.47
C ARG A 234 -47.20 14.69 36.37
N ILE A 235 -47.40 14.17 35.19
CA ILE A 235 -48.05 12.90 34.88
C ILE A 235 -47.34 11.67 35.49
N PHE A 236 -46.01 11.71 35.65
CA PHE A 236 -45.24 10.60 36.21
C PHE A 236 -45.39 10.47 37.74
N LEU A 237 -45.67 11.58 38.42
CA LEU A 237 -45.87 11.58 39.87
C LEU A 237 -47.28 11.08 40.26
N GLU A 238 -48.30 11.34 39.45
CA GLU A 238 -49.67 10.87 39.69
C GLU A 238 -49.83 9.39 39.46
N VAL A 239 -49.17 8.81 38.47
CA VAL A 239 -49.19 7.36 38.18
C VAL A 239 -48.50 6.55 39.31
N HIS A 240 -47.40 7.06 39.88
CA HIS A 240 -46.71 6.42 41.00
C HIS A 240 -47.50 6.50 42.31
N GLN A 241 -48.26 7.60 42.55
CA GLN A 241 -49.14 7.69 43.72
C GLN A 241 -50.41 6.83 43.62
N GLN A 242 -50.93 6.61 42.40
CA GLN A 242 -52.07 5.68 42.20
C GLN A 242 -51.64 4.20 42.32
N LEU A 243 -50.46 3.80 41.83
CA LEU A 243 -49.95 2.46 41.99
C LEU A 243 -49.67 2.09 43.46
N ASN A 244 -49.20 3.00 44.26
CA ASN A 244 -48.96 2.79 45.68
C ASN A 244 -50.25 2.76 46.51
N ARG A 245 -51.37 3.38 46.08
CA ARG A 245 -52.67 3.29 46.72
C ARG A 245 -53.36 1.95 46.45
N THR A 246 -53.21 1.35 45.30
CA THR A 246 -53.76 0.03 44.93
C THR A 246 -53.01 -1.13 45.60
N ALA A 247 -51.69 -0.97 45.82
CA ALA A 247 -50.89 -2.02 46.48
C ALA A 247 -51.17 -2.13 48.00
N ASN A 248 -51.57 -1.07 48.66
CA ASN A 248 -51.90 -1.07 50.08
C ASN A 248 -53.35 -1.51 50.42
N HIS A 249 -54.22 -1.73 49.41
CA HIS A 249 -55.58 -2.18 49.61
C HIS A 249 -55.76 -3.72 49.48
N SER A 250 -54.68 -4.42 49.07
CA SER A 250 -54.72 -5.89 48.87
C SER A 250 -54.10 -6.71 50.02
N LEU A 251 -53.78 -6.07 51.15
CA LEU A 251 -53.15 -6.73 52.32
C LEU A 251 -54.04 -6.77 53.55
N HIS A 252 -55.33 -6.57 53.39
CA HIS A 252 -56.32 -6.79 54.47
C HIS A 252 -57.54 -7.60 53.90
N PHE A 253 -57.32 -8.87 53.73
CA PHE A 253 -58.34 -9.94 53.89
C PHE A 253 -57.62 -11.25 54.10
#